data_e8091bb2f8c1e219533ab6b8f1baade2
#
_entry.id   e8091bb2f8c1e219533ab6b8f1baade2
#
_cell.length_a   1.000
_cell.length_b   1.000
_cell.length_c   1.000
_cell.angle_alpha   90.00
_cell.angle_beta   90.00
_cell.angle_gamma   90.00
#
_symmetry.space_group_name_H-M   'P 1'
#
loop_
_entity.id
_entity.type
_entity.pdbx_description
1 polymer ?
#
loop_
_entity_poly.entity_id
_entity_poly.type
_entity_poly.pdbx_seq_one_letter_code
_entity_poly.pdbx_strand_id
1 'polypeptide(L)'
;RIVAALTTGQPFQTEITDLQAGGVQDIPAALTDAAETGVATSANLQDRFPDVSRAALAAARAEAPAGTAGGIGSFLKNQLGARSVTPREGNDPDAILSRAEAAVRDGRLADAITEIEALPEGAKAPMGDWLADAQARQAAQDAVQTLTQRLTAN
;
A
#
# COMPACT_ATOMS: atom_id res chain seq x y z
N ARG A 1 -11.10 20.48 0.32
CA ARG A 1 -11.95 19.61 1.17
C ARG A 1 -11.68 18.14 0.90
N ILE A 2 -11.71 17.65 -0.35
CA ILE A 2 -11.41 16.23 -0.68
C ILE A 2 -10.05 15.80 -0.12
N VAL A 3 -8.98 16.60 -0.28
CA VAL A 3 -7.66 16.31 0.30
C VAL A 3 -7.72 16.07 1.81
N ALA A 4 -8.50 16.88 2.53
CA ALA A 4 -8.70 16.71 3.98
C ALA A 4 -9.43 15.39 4.28
N ALA A 5 -10.48 15.06 3.52
CA ALA A 5 -11.19 13.80 3.65
C ALA A 5 -10.29 12.58 3.39
N LEU A 6 -9.45 12.62 2.35
CA LEU A 6 -8.46 11.57 2.10
C LEU A 6 -7.46 11.43 3.26
N THR A 7 -7.10 12.53 3.90
CA THR A 7 -6.16 12.48 5.05
C THR A 7 -6.82 11.83 6.28
N THR A 8 -8.10 12.11 6.52
CA THR A 8 -8.85 11.62 7.68
C THR A 8 -9.58 10.30 7.43
N GLY A 9 -9.64 9.83 6.18
CA GLY A 9 -10.38 8.63 5.80
C GLY A 9 -11.90 8.81 5.76
N GLN A 10 -12.38 10.05 5.81
CA GLN A 10 -13.82 10.32 5.84
C GLN A 10 -14.45 10.26 4.44
N PRO A 11 -15.75 9.90 4.35
CA PRO A 11 -16.53 10.06 3.13
C PRO A 11 -16.50 11.51 2.62
N PHE A 12 -16.59 11.68 1.30
CA PHE A 12 -16.54 13.00 0.65
C PHE A 12 -17.52 13.12 -0.54
N GLN A 13 -18.62 12.38 -0.48
CA GLN A 13 -19.67 12.42 -1.52
C GLN A 13 -20.26 13.83 -1.69
N THR A 14 -20.38 14.60 -0.61
CA THR A 14 -20.86 15.98 -0.67
C THR A 14 -19.93 16.86 -1.50
N GLU A 15 -18.62 16.71 -1.32
CA GLU A 15 -17.62 17.46 -2.06
C GLU A 15 -17.64 17.13 -3.57
N ILE A 16 -17.88 15.87 -3.91
CA ILE A 16 -18.07 15.45 -5.31
C ILE A 16 -19.32 16.11 -5.90
N THR A 17 -20.43 16.11 -5.17
CA THR A 17 -21.69 16.76 -5.59
C THR A 17 -21.50 18.26 -5.77
N ASP A 18 -20.80 18.93 -4.84
CA ASP A 18 -20.50 20.37 -4.92
C ASP A 18 -19.66 20.71 -6.17
N LEU A 19 -18.65 19.88 -6.48
CA LEU A 19 -17.84 20.06 -7.70
C LEU A 19 -18.69 19.94 -8.97
N GLN A 20 -19.57 18.94 -9.04
CA GLN A 20 -20.47 18.74 -10.17
C GLN A 20 -21.44 19.92 -10.31
N ALA A 21 -22.03 20.40 -9.22
CA ALA A 21 -22.90 21.57 -9.20
C ALA A 21 -22.16 22.85 -9.61
N GLY A 22 -20.86 22.94 -9.28
CA GLY A 22 -19.96 24.01 -9.73
C GLY A 22 -19.53 23.92 -11.19
N GLY A 23 -20.02 22.93 -11.95
CA GLY A 23 -19.73 22.76 -13.37
C GLY A 23 -18.45 21.98 -13.66
N VAL A 24 -17.83 21.35 -12.67
CA VAL A 24 -16.67 20.48 -12.90
C VAL A 24 -17.14 19.19 -13.54
N GLN A 25 -16.77 19.00 -14.79
CA GLN A 25 -17.03 17.78 -15.57
C GLN A 25 -15.83 16.81 -15.43
N ASP A 26 -16.04 15.56 -15.79
CA ASP A 26 -14.97 14.55 -15.85
C ASP A 26 -14.19 14.35 -14.54
N ILE A 27 -14.92 14.22 -13.42
CA ILE A 27 -14.33 13.84 -12.14
C ILE A 27 -13.80 12.39 -12.28
N PRO A 28 -12.51 12.12 -11.94
CA PRO A 28 -11.95 10.79 -12.07
C PRO A 28 -12.72 9.73 -11.26
N ALA A 29 -12.94 8.55 -11.86
CA ALA A 29 -13.67 7.44 -11.24
C ALA A 29 -13.13 7.07 -9.85
N ALA A 30 -11.80 7.07 -9.67
CA ALA A 30 -11.18 6.79 -8.37
C ALA A 30 -11.66 7.71 -7.22
N LEU A 31 -12.13 8.92 -7.53
CA LEU A 31 -12.75 9.80 -6.53
C LEU A 31 -14.22 9.49 -6.32
N THR A 32 -14.98 9.23 -7.38
CA THR A 32 -16.41 8.92 -7.25
C THR A 32 -16.63 7.57 -6.56
N ASP A 33 -15.80 6.59 -6.85
CA ASP A 33 -15.88 5.25 -6.26
C ASP A 33 -15.54 5.25 -4.75
N ALA A 34 -14.61 6.10 -4.35
CA ALA A 34 -14.22 6.25 -2.95
C ALA A 34 -15.08 7.23 -2.15
N ALA A 35 -15.95 8.00 -2.81
CA ALA A 35 -16.62 9.15 -2.20
C ALA A 35 -17.56 8.77 -1.05
N GLU A 36 -18.28 7.65 -1.15
CA GLU A 36 -19.25 7.21 -0.14
C GLU A 36 -18.59 6.62 1.11
N THR A 37 -17.49 5.95 0.97
CA THR A 37 -16.83 5.22 2.07
C THR A 37 -15.55 5.88 2.58
N GLY A 38 -14.96 6.78 1.78
CA GLY A 38 -13.62 7.27 2.00
C GLY A 38 -12.56 6.24 1.58
N VAL A 39 -11.32 6.49 1.94
CA VAL A 39 -10.19 5.57 1.72
C VAL A 39 -9.43 5.33 3.02
N ALA A 40 -8.75 4.19 3.13
CA ALA A 40 -7.89 3.91 4.27
C ALA A 40 -6.86 5.03 4.49
N THR A 41 -6.64 5.44 5.74
CA THR A 41 -5.62 6.45 6.06
C THR A 41 -4.21 5.86 5.98
N SER A 42 -3.21 6.72 5.82
CA SER A 42 -1.80 6.27 5.88
C SER A 42 -1.49 5.59 7.21
N ALA A 43 -1.99 6.12 8.32
CA ALA A 43 -1.82 5.51 9.64
C ALA A 43 -2.44 4.11 9.72
N ASN A 44 -3.67 3.93 9.22
CA ASN A 44 -4.33 2.62 9.19
C ASN A 44 -3.53 1.60 8.35
N LEU A 45 -3.02 2.01 7.19
CA LEU A 45 -2.19 1.14 6.35
C LEU A 45 -0.86 0.79 7.03
N GLN A 46 -0.22 1.74 7.72
CA GLN A 46 1.01 1.51 8.49
C GLN A 46 0.78 0.55 9.66
N ASP A 47 -0.28 0.74 10.41
CA ASP A 47 -0.61 -0.09 11.58
C ASP A 47 -0.93 -1.55 11.21
N ARG A 48 -1.60 -1.77 10.07
CA ARG A 48 -1.98 -3.10 9.58
C ARG A 48 -0.84 -3.84 8.89
N PHE A 49 0.15 -3.13 8.36
CA PHE A 49 1.21 -3.72 7.53
C PHE A 49 1.99 -4.84 8.22
N PRO A 50 2.43 -4.73 9.49
CA PRO A 50 3.19 -5.78 10.15
C PRO A 50 2.44 -7.12 10.25
N ASP A 51 1.13 -7.09 10.43
CA ASP A 51 0.32 -8.30 10.56
C ASP A 51 0.16 -9.02 9.21
N VAL A 52 -0.19 -8.27 8.16
CA VAL A 52 -0.33 -8.85 6.81
C VAL A 52 1.01 -9.31 6.25
N SER A 53 2.10 -8.61 6.57
CA SER A 53 3.47 -9.00 6.20
C SER A 53 3.89 -10.33 6.85
N ARG A 54 3.57 -10.54 8.12
CA ARG A 54 3.81 -11.82 8.80
C ARG A 54 3.01 -12.96 8.19
N ALA A 55 1.74 -12.71 7.85
CA ALA A 55 0.90 -13.69 7.17
C ALA A 55 1.45 -14.04 5.78
N ALA A 56 1.92 -13.07 5.01
CA ALA A 56 2.56 -13.25 3.72
C ALA A 56 3.84 -14.11 3.81
N LEU A 57 4.70 -13.84 4.81
CA LEU A 57 5.89 -14.65 5.05
C LEU A 57 5.57 -16.09 5.46
N ALA A 58 4.53 -16.29 6.27
CA ALA A 58 4.07 -17.62 6.65
C ALA A 58 3.57 -18.40 5.43
N ALA A 59 2.80 -17.77 4.56
CA ALA A 59 2.31 -18.37 3.33
C ALA A 59 3.46 -18.72 2.36
N ALA A 60 4.42 -17.81 2.17
CA ALA A 60 5.60 -18.06 1.35
C ALA A 60 6.42 -19.27 1.83
N ARG A 61 6.57 -19.43 3.14
CA ARG A 61 7.27 -20.57 3.74
C ARG A 61 6.52 -21.89 3.57
N ALA A 62 5.19 -21.84 3.62
CA ALA A 62 4.34 -23.03 3.42
C ALA A 62 4.41 -23.55 1.98
N GLU A 63 4.61 -22.66 1.00
CA GLU A 63 4.75 -23.01 -0.42
C GLU A 63 6.19 -23.40 -0.83
N ALA A 64 7.19 -23.05 0.00
CA ALA A 64 8.58 -23.41 -0.29
C ALA A 64 8.75 -24.92 -0.28
N PRO A 65 9.43 -25.52 -1.32
CA PRO A 65 9.70 -26.96 -1.33
C PRO A 65 10.45 -27.40 -0.07
N ALA A 66 10.08 -28.55 0.49
CA ALA A 66 10.77 -29.16 1.62
C ALA A 66 12.26 -29.36 1.25
N GLY A 67 13.17 -28.61 1.89
CA GLY A 67 14.63 -28.64 1.60
C GLY A 67 15.22 -27.31 1.15
N THR A 68 14.41 -26.30 0.76
CA THR A 68 14.88 -24.95 0.49
C THR A 68 14.70 -23.99 1.66
N ALA A 69 14.13 -24.46 2.78
CA ALA A 69 14.18 -23.74 4.04
C ALA A 69 15.65 -23.51 4.37
N GLY A 70 16.13 -22.29 4.14
CA GLY A 70 17.52 -21.88 4.36
C GLY A 70 18.01 -22.46 5.67
N GLY A 71 19.04 -23.28 5.61
CA GLY A 71 19.49 -24.08 6.72
C GLY A 71 19.74 -23.24 7.98
N ILE A 72 19.80 -23.91 9.12
CA ILE A 72 20.13 -23.35 10.45
C ILE A 72 21.24 -22.27 10.39
N GLY A 73 22.14 -22.33 9.41
CA GLY A 73 23.19 -21.35 9.15
C GLY A 73 22.68 -19.96 8.73
N SER A 74 21.60 -19.85 7.98
CA SER A 74 21.02 -18.54 7.60
C SER A 74 20.24 -17.92 8.77
N PHE A 75 19.62 -18.74 9.60
CA PHE A 75 18.94 -18.31 10.83
C PHE A 75 19.95 -17.72 11.84
N LEU A 76 21.09 -18.39 12.05
CA LEU A 76 22.14 -17.92 12.95
C LEU A 76 22.82 -16.64 12.43
N LYS A 77 22.99 -16.51 11.12
CA LYS A 77 23.57 -15.31 10.50
C LYS A 77 22.69 -14.08 10.66
N ASN A 78 21.35 -14.27 10.64
CA ASN A 78 20.38 -13.20 10.85
C ASN A 78 20.23 -12.79 12.33
N GLN A 79 20.54 -13.68 13.28
CA GLN A 79 20.41 -13.40 14.70
C GLN A 79 21.65 -12.67 15.28
N LEU A 80 22.79 -12.75 14.62
CA LEU A 80 24.05 -12.09 15.01
C LEU A 80 24.30 -10.77 14.27
N GLY A 81 23.49 -10.46 13.23
CA GLY A 81 23.56 -9.20 12.51
C GLY A 81 22.76 -8.12 13.21
N ALA A 82 23.44 -7.09 13.68
CA ALA A 82 22.87 -5.87 14.24
C ALA A 82 21.63 -5.40 13.46
N ARG A 83 20.65 -4.85 14.18
CA ARG A 83 19.47 -4.16 13.63
C ARG A 83 19.89 -3.19 12.53
N SER A 84 19.98 -3.68 11.31
CA SER A 84 20.18 -2.82 10.15
C SER A 84 18.83 -2.22 9.79
N VAL A 85 18.68 -0.92 9.94
CA VAL A 85 17.53 -0.13 9.45
C VAL A 85 17.55 0.01 7.93
N THR A 86 18.49 -0.66 7.24
CA THR A 86 18.60 -0.61 5.79
C THR A 86 17.70 -1.67 5.17
N PRO A 87 16.86 -1.31 4.18
CA PRO A 87 16.04 -2.27 3.44
C PRO A 87 16.90 -3.39 2.86
N ARG A 88 16.42 -4.64 2.95
CA ARG A 88 17.17 -5.82 2.49
C ARG A 88 17.22 -5.87 0.98
N GLU A 89 18.41 -6.15 0.44
CA GLU A 89 18.59 -6.47 -0.97
C GLU A 89 18.18 -7.92 -1.25
N GLY A 90 17.61 -8.18 -2.43
CA GLY A 90 17.18 -9.51 -2.88
C GLY A 90 15.76 -9.55 -3.38
N ASN A 91 15.38 -10.69 -3.96
CA ASN A 91 14.05 -10.93 -4.53
C ASN A 91 13.27 -12.01 -3.74
N ASP A 92 13.76 -12.41 -2.58
CA ASP A 92 13.03 -13.30 -1.70
C ASP A 92 11.91 -12.52 -0.96
N PRO A 93 10.84 -13.21 -0.51
CA PRO A 93 9.70 -12.56 0.11
C PRO A 93 10.05 -11.70 1.34
N ASP A 94 11.05 -12.09 2.14
CA ASP A 94 11.48 -11.33 3.31
C ASP A 94 12.14 -10.00 2.91
N ALA A 95 12.97 -10.00 1.86
CA ALA A 95 13.60 -8.80 1.33
C ALA A 95 12.57 -7.86 0.70
N ILE A 96 11.64 -8.38 -0.10
CA ILE A 96 10.55 -7.60 -0.71
C ILE A 96 9.69 -6.93 0.37
N LEU A 97 9.23 -7.69 1.37
CA LEU A 97 8.40 -7.16 2.45
C LEU A 97 9.13 -6.14 3.32
N SER A 98 10.45 -6.32 3.53
CA SER A 98 11.27 -5.33 4.23
C SER A 98 11.35 -3.99 3.49
N ARG A 99 11.48 -4.01 2.15
CA ARG A 99 11.46 -2.79 1.34
C ARG A 99 10.07 -2.16 1.30
N ALA A 100 9.03 -2.98 1.15
CA ALA A 100 7.64 -2.51 1.21
C ALA A 100 7.33 -1.85 2.56
N GLU A 101 7.77 -2.43 3.69
CA GLU A 101 7.58 -1.85 5.02
C GLU A 101 8.28 -0.49 5.15
N ALA A 102 9.51 -0.37 4.66
CA ALA A 102 10.22 0.89 4.64
C ALA A 102 9.48 1.94 3.80
N ALA A 103 8.99 1.56 2.61
CA ALA A 103 8.22 2.45 1.74
C ALA A 103 6.90 2.91 2.40
N VAL A 104 6.16 2.00 3.06
CA VAL A 104 4.93 2.33 3.81
C VAL A 104 5.22 3.33 4.93
N ARG A 105 6.27 3.09 5.70
CA ARG A 105 6.70 3.98 6.80
C ARG A 105 7.07 5.38 6.31
N ASP A 106 7.74 5.44 5.17
CA ASP A 106 8.19 6.70 4.54
C ASP A 106 7.07 7.40 3.75
N GLY A 107 5.86 6.82 3.68
CA GLY A 107 4.73 7.36 2.92
C GLY A 107 4.83 7.17 1.40
N ARG A 108 5.78 6.36 0.92
CA ARG A 108 5.97 6.03 -0.50
C ARG A 108 5.09 4.85 -0.90
N LEU A 109 3.76 5.10 -0.89
CA LEU A 109 2.77 4.04 -1.05
C LEU A 109 2.85 3.34 -2.41
N ALA A 110 3.12 4.09 -3.49
CA ALA A 110 3.30 3.53 -4.83
C ALA A 110 4.46 2.52 -4.89
N ASP A 111 5.59 2.83 -4.23
CA ASP A 111 6.73 1.93 -4.15
C ASP A 111 6.38 0.66 -3.35
N ALA A 112 5.65 0.81 -2.23
CA ALA A 112 5.20 -0.32 -1.44
C ALA A 112 4.28 -1.26 -2.24
N ILE A 113 3.33 -0.72 -2.99
CA ILE A 113 2.46 -1.48 -3.87
C ILE A 113 3.29 -2.26 -4.90
N THR A 114 4.23 -1.60 -5.57
CA THR A 114 5.11 -2.22 -6.56
C THR A 114 5.92 -3.39 -5.99
N GLU A 115 6.48 -3.23 -4.79
CA GLU A 115 7.20 -4.30 -4.10
C GLU A 115 6.29 -5.49 -3.78
N ILE A 116 5.09 -5.24 -3.24
CA ILE A 116 4.14 -6.30 -2.89
C ILE A 116 3.64 -7.05 -4.14
N GLU A 117 3.45 -6.37 -5.26
CA GLU A 117 3.06 -7.00 -6.53
C GLU A 117 4.11 -7.97 -7.07
N ALA A 118 5.37 -7.80 -6.70
CA ALA A 118 6.46 -8.71 -7.04
C ALA A 118 6.48 -10.00 -6.19
N LEU A 119 5.66 -10.11 -5.14
CA LEU A 119 5.57 -11.33 -4.33
C LEU A 119 4.97 -12.49 -5.14
N PRO A 120 5.36 -13.75 -4.82
CA PRO A 120 4.65 -14.92 -5.29
C PRO A 120 3.16 -14.88 -4.89
N GLU A 121 2.27 -15.46 -5.72
CA GLU A 121 0.82 -15.38 -5.53
C GLU A 121 0.37 -15.85 -4.14
N GLY A 122 0.90 -16.96 -3.64
CA GLY A 122 0.55 -17.45 -2.31
C GLY A 122 0.97 -16.51 -1.18
N ALA A 123 2.11 -15.85 -1.32
CA ALA A 123 2.55 -14.83 -0.36
C ALA A 123 1.72 -13.53 -0.46
N LYS A 124 1.23 -13.22 -1.66
CA LYS A 124 0.42 -12.03 -1.93
C LYS A 124 -1.02 -12.18 -1.41
N ALA A 125 -1.58 -13.40 -1.46
CA ALA A 125 -2.98 -13.66 -1.10
C ALA A 125 -3.38 -13.10 0.29
N PRO A 126 -2.61 -13.27 1.38
CA PRO A 126 -2.94 -12.68 2.68
C PRO A 126 -2.91 -11.15 2.71
N MET A 127 -2.28 -10.51 1.73
CA MET A 127 -2.16 -9.06 1.63
C MET A 127 -3.26 -8.43 0.76
N GLY A 128 -4.18 -9.21 0.17
CA GLY A 128 -5.14 -8.77 -0.82
C GLY A 128 -5.97 -7.56 -0.37
N ASP A 129 -6.56 -7.60 0.82
CA ASP A 129 -7.36 -6.51 1.36
C ASP A 129 -6.52 -5.26 1.62
N TRP A 130 -5.33 -5.43 2.20
CA TRP A 130 -4.41 -4.33 2.42
C TRP A 130 -3.96 -3.68 1.09
N LEU A 131 -3.66 -4.51 0.11
CA LEU A 131 -3.24 -4.05 -1.22
C LEU A 131 -4.37 -3.29 -1.93
N ALA A 132 -5.61 -3.77 -1.84
CA ALA A 132 -6.78 -3.08 -2.40
C ALA A 132 -6.98 -1.70 -1.77
N ASP A 133 -6.90 -1.61 -0.43
CA ASP A 133 -7.01 -0.34 0.30
C ASP A 133 -5.87 0.63 -0.07
N ALA A 134 -4.64 0.12 -0.20
CA ALA A 134 -3.47 0.91 -0.60
C ALA A 134 -3.62 1.44 -2.03
N GLN A 135 -4.06 0.61 -2.96
CA GLN A 135 -4.29 1.00 -4.35
C GLN A 135 -5.43 2.02 -4.48
N ALA A 136 -6.54 1.84 -3.75
CA ALA A 136 -7.65 2.79 -3.73
C ALA A 136 -7.20 4.16 -3.22
N ARG A 137 -6.41 4.19 -2.14
CA ARG A 137 -5.83 5.44 -1.61
C ARG A 137 -4.89 6.09 -2.60
N GLN A 138 -3.97 5.34 -3.20
CA GLN A 138 -3.03 5.87 -4.20
C GLN A 138 -3.78 6.45 -5.39
N ALA A 139 -4.73 5.72 -5.95
CA ALA A 139 -5.55 6.17 -7.07
C ALA A 139 -6.34 7.45 -6.76
N ALA A 140 -6.91 7.57 -5.55
CA ALA A 140 -7.61 8.78 -5.13
C ALA A 140 -6.66 9.98 -4.98
N GLN A 141 -5.45 9.79 -4.46
CA GLN A 141 -4.44 10.85 -4.36
C GLN A 141 -4.01 11.36 -5.75
N ASP A 142 -3.71 10.45 -6.69
CA ASP A 142 -3.32 10.78 -8.05
C ASP A 142 -4.46 11.49 -8.80
N ALA A 143 -5.69 11.04 -8.55
CA ALA A 143 -6.90 11.64 -9.13
C ALA A 143 -7.13 13.08 -8.64
N VAL A 144 -6.92 13.34 -7.35
CA VAL A 144 -7.00 14.72 -6.80
C VAL A 144 -5.91 15.60 -7.40
N GLN A 145 -4.68 15.09 -7.51
CA GLN A 145 -3.60 15.85 -8.13
C GLN A 145 -3.92 16.21 -9.57
N THR A 146 -4.38 15.24 -10.36
CA THR A 146 -4.79 15.44 -11.76
C THR A 146 -5.94 16.45 -11.87
N LEU A 147 -6.95 16.33 -11.02
CA LEU A 147 -8.09 17.27 -11.01
C LEU A 147 -7.64 18.68 -10.66
N THR A 148 -6.78 18.83 -9.65
CA THR A 148 -6.24 20.13 -9.23
C THR A 148 -5.45 20.78 -10.36
N GLN A 149 -4.58 20.04 -11.04
CA GLN A 149 -3.80 20.53 -12.18
C GLN A 149 -4.70 21.04 -13.32
N ARG A 150 -5.78 20.29 -13.64
CA ARG A 150 -6.76 20.71 -14.65
C ARG A 150 -7.50 22.00 -14.27
N LEU A 151 -7.88 22.12 -13.00
CA LEU A 151 -8.62 23.31 -12.52
C LEU A 151 -7.73 24.56 -12.42
N THR A 152 -6.42 24.40 -12.25
CA THR A 152 -5.46 25.52 -12.20
C THR A 152 -4.92 25.92 -13.57
N ALA A 153 -5.07 25.07 -14.59
CA ALA A 153 -4.62 25.35 -15.97
C ALA A 153 -5.67 26.11 -16.82
N ASN A 154 -6.88 26.28 -16.33
CA ASN A 154 -7.97 27.05 -16.93
C ASN A 154 -8.14 28.40 -16.24
#